data_96388cb9115276c50105feeeadd103c6
#
_entry.id   96388cb9115276c50105feeeadd103c6
#
_cell.length_a   1.000
_cell.length_b   1.000
_cell.length_c   1.000
_cell.angle_alpha   90.00
_cell.angle_beta   90.00
_cell.angle_gamma   90.00
#
_symmetry.space_group_name_H-M   'P 1'
#
loop_
_entity.id
_entity.type
_entity.pdbx_description
1 polymer ?
#
loop_
_entity_poly.entity_id
_entity_poly.type
_entity_poly.pdbx_seq_one_letter_code
_entity_poly.pdbx_strand_id
1 'polypeptide(L)'
;EKGRKHPEWEQRLKKMLDMFLQLQNADGSFPRKFRDDFTIVDKSGGSTPSATLPLVMGYKYFKDKRYLDSAKRTAGYLEKELISKADYFSSTLDANCEDKEASLYAATATYYLSLVTKGEEHKHYADLTKQAAYFALSWYYLWDVPFAPGQMLGDIGLKTRGWGNVSVENNHIDVFVFEFADVLRWLSNEYNESRFSDFAEVIST
;
A
#
# COMPACT_ATOMS: atom_id res chain seq x y z
N GLU A 1 11.16 7.25 19.06
CA GLU A 1 12.14 8.16 18.42
C GLU A 1 12.69 9.22 19.40
N LYS A 2 11.91 9.71 20.35
CA LYS A 2 12.37 10.73 21.32
C LYS A 2 13.02 10.13 22.60
N GLY A 3 13.61 8.94 22.51
CA GLY A 3 14.25 8.26 23.65
C GLY A 3 13.29 7.74 24.73
N ARG A 4 11.97 7.86 24.51
CA ARG A 4 10.96 7.32 25.42
C ARG A 4 10.76 5.84 25.14
N LYS A 5 10.84 5.01 26.19
CA LYS A 5 10.52 3.59 26.13
C LYS A 5 9.09 3.36 26.60
N HIS A 6 8.38 2.52 25.89
CA HIS A 6 7.01 2.11 26.22
C HIS A 6 6.92 0.57 26.21
N PRO A 7 7.44 -0.12 27.26
CA PRO A 7 7.55 -1.59 27.27
C PRO A 7 6.23 -2.31 27.02
N GLU A 8 5.13 -1.77 27.53
CA GLU A 8 3.80 -2.35 27.29
C GLU A 8 3.37 -2.27 25.83
N TRP A 9 3.68 -1.16 25.15
CA TRP A 9 3.38 -1.02 23.72
C TRP A 9 4.26 -1.93 22.88
N GLU A 10 5.52 -2.03 23.22
CA GLU A 10 6.46 -2.95 22.56
C GLU A 10 6.00 -4.41 22.68
N GLN A 11 5.57 -4.81 23.88
CA GLN A 11 5.05 -6.15 24.10
C GLN A 11 3.77 -6.43 23.29
N ARG A 12 2.83 -5.46 23.28
CA ARG A 12 1.61 -5.57 22.46
C ARG A 12 1.91 -5.64 20.97
N LEU A 13 2.79 -4.78 20.48
CA LEU A 13 3.20 -4.76 19.07
C LEU A 13 3.85 -6.09 18.68
N LYS A 14 4.77 -6.60 19.50
CA LYS A 14 5.41 -7.89 19.25
C LYS A 14 4.39 -9.02 19.20
N LYS A 15 3.42 -9.04 20.11
CA LYS A 15 2.34 -10.03 20.11
C LYS A 15 1.50 -9.97 18.84
N MET A 16 1.18 -8.77 18.35
CA MET A 16 0.46 -8.59 17.07
C MET A 16 1.28 -9.08 15.87
N LEU A 17 2.57 -8.77 15.83
CA LEU A 17 3.44 -9.23 14.74
C LEU A 17 3.62 -10.76 14.75
N ASP A 18 3.79 -11.36 15.93
CA ASP A 18 3.86 -12.81 16.07
C ASP A 18 2.52 -13.48 15.63
N MET A 19 1.39 -12.82 15.86
CA MET A 19 0.09 -13.27 15.35
C MET A 19 0.04 -13.23 13.81
N PHE A 20 0.58 -12.20 13.17
CA PHE A 20 0.68 -12.18 11.70
C PHE A 20 1.47 -13.37 11.16
N LEU A 21 2.56 -13.77 11.83
CA LEU A 21 3.30 -14.97 11.40
C LEU A 21 2.43 -16.25 11.44
N GLN A 22 1.50 -16.33 12.38
CA GLN A 22 0.58 -17.47 12.51
C GLN A 22 -0.57 -17.45 11.50
N LEU A 23 -1.02 -16.25 11.11
CA LEU A 23 -2.14 -16.07 10.19
C LEU A 23 -1.72 -16.14 8.71
N GLN A 24 -0.43 -16.02 8.42
CA GLN A 24 0.06 -16.05 7.04
C GLN A 24 -0.16 -17.41 6.39
N ASN A 25 -0.82 -17.42 5.23
CA ASN A 25 -1.00 -18.61 4.41
C ASN A 25 0.33 -19.09 3.81
N ALA A 26 0.36 -20.34 3.35
CA ALA A 26 1.55 -20.95 2.75
C ALA A 26 2.02 -20.22 1.48
N ASP A 27 1.10 -19.60 0.73
CA ASP A 27 1.38 -18.82 -0.48
C ASP A 27 1.90 -17.39 -0.19
N GLY A 28 1.96 -17.00 1.08
CA GLY A 28 2.39 -15.67 1.51
C GLY A 28 1.26 -14.66 1.70
N SER A 29 0.04 -15.00 1.32
CA SER A 29 -1.14 -14.15 1.53
C SER A 29 -1.59 -14.12 2.99
N PHE A 30 -2.48 -13.17 3.31
CA PHE A 30 -3.18 -13.12 4.59
C PHE A 30 -4.68 -13.23 4.38
N PRO A 31 -5.41 -13.85 5.33
CA PRO A 31 -6.86 -13.88 5.29
C PRO A 31 -7.44 -12.46 5.32
N ARG A 32 -8.50 -12.24 4.55
CA ARG A 32 -9.20 -10.95 4.50
C ARG A 32 -10.06 -10.70 5.74
N LYS A 33 -10.75 -11.74 6.22
CA LYS A 33 -11.66 -11.64 7.37
C LYS A 33 -11.49 -12.81 8.31
N PHE A 34 -11.51 -12.52 9.59
CA PHE A 34 -11.54 -13.53 10.67
C PHE A 34 -12.41 -13.03 11.82
N ARG A 35 -12.86 -13.95 12.66
CA ARG A 35 -13.61 -13.69 13.88
C ARG A 35 -12.66 -13.34 15.03
N ASP A 36 -13.23 -12.93 16.15
CA ASP A 36 -12.48 -12.60 17.38
C ASP A 36 -11.64 -13.78 17.92
N ASP A 37 -12.08 -15.01 17.65
CA ASP A 37 -11.35 -16.25 17.97
C ASP A 37 -10.31 -16.66 16.91
N PHE A 38 -10.04 -15.80 15.93
CA PHE A 38 -9.16 -16.00 14.76
C PHE A 38 -9.62 -17.06 13.77
N THR A 39 -10.88 -17.54 13.87
CA THR A 39 -11.45 -18.38 12.82
C THR A 39 -11.55 -17.60 11.52
N ILE A 40 -10.91 -18.11 10.46
CA ILE A 40 -10.91 -17.48 9.14
C ILE A 40 -12.31 -17.57 8.52
N VAL A 41 -12.87 -16.43 8.14
CA VAL A 41 -14.18 -16.31 7.47
C VAL A 41 -14.00 -16.14 5.96
N ASP A 42 -13.01 -15.35 5.54
CA ASP A 42 -12.68 -15.09 4.15
C ASP A 42 -11.18 -15.28 3.93
N LYS A 43 -10.85 -16.25 3.08
CA LYS A 43 -9.47 -16.63 2.77
C LYS A 43 -8.86 -15.82 1.63
N SER A 44 -9.64 -14.97 0.94
CA SER A 44 -9.11 -14.16 -0.15
C SER A 44 -7.95 -13.29 0.35
N GLY A 45 -6.88 -13.19 -0.40
CA GLY A 45 -5.68 -12.44 -0.03
C GLY A 45 -5.83 -10.91 -0.09
N GLY A 46 -7.06 -10.38 -0.10
CA GLY A 46 -7.32 -8.95 -0.29
C GLY A 46 -6.67 -8.00 0.72
N SER A 47 -6.41 -8.45 1.96
CA SER A 47 -5.69 -7.66 2.97
C SER A 47 -4.17 -7.79 2.91
N THR A 48 -3.63 -8.62 2.04
CA THR A 48 -2.20 -8.99 1.98
C THR A 48 -1.27 -7.78 1.83
N PRO A 49 -1.54 -6.80 0.96
CA PRO A 49 -0.64 -5.66 0.79
C PRO A 49 -0.38 -4.89 2.09
N SER A 50 -1.40 -4.69 2.92
CA SER A 50 -1.29 -3.90 4.15
C SER A 50 -0.45 -4.57 5.25
N ALA A 51 -0.28 -5.89 5.22
CA ALA A 51 0.48 -6.63 6.21
C ALA A 51 2.00 -6.46 6.08
N THR A 52 2.51 -6.11 4.91
CA THR A 52 3.96 -6.04 4.64
C THR A 52 4.65 -4.93 5.42
N LEU A 53 4.07 -3.73 5.46
CA LEU A 53 4.67 -2.59 6.15
C LEU A 53 4.92 -2.86 7.65
N PRO A 54 3.95 -3.29 8.46
CA PRO A 54 4.19 -3.57 9.88
C PRO A 54 5.22 -4.68 10.09
N LEU A 55 5.30 -5.69 9.22
CA LEU A 55 6.32 -6.73 9.28
C LEU A 55 7.73 -6.19 9.02
N VAL A 56 7.91 -5.35 7.99
CA VAL A 56 9.20 -4.70 7.71
C VAL A 56 9.62 -3.78 8.85
N MET A 57 8.70 -2.99 9.39
CA MET A 57 8.97 -2.11 10.53
C MET A 57 9.28 -2.91 11.81
N GLY A 58 8.59 -4.02 12.02
CA GLY A 58 8.88 -4.97 13.09
C GLY A 58 10.29 -5.55 12.99
N TYR A 59 10.70 -5.96 11.80
CA TYR A 59 12.09 -6.37 11.54
C TYR A 59 13.10 -5.25 11.85
N LYS A 60 12.85 -4.04 11.38
CA LYS A 60 13.74 -2.89 11.64
C LYS A 60 13.89 -2.62 13.14
N TYR A 61 12.80 -2.74 13.89
CA TYR A 61 12.77 -2.41 15.33
C TYR A 61 13.30 -3.55 16.19
N PHE A 62 12.75 -4.76 16.05
CA PHE A 62 13.07 -5.92 16.90
C PHE A 62 14.28 -6.73 16.42
N LYS A 63 14.76 -6.49 15.18
CA LYS A 63 15.83 -7.28 14.52
C LYS A 63 15.50 -8.77 14.35
N ASP A 64 14.22 -9.12 14.38
CA ASP A 64 13.74 -10.49 14.21
C ASP A 64 13.52 -10.78 12.71
N LYS A 65 14.36 -11.64 12.14
CA LYS A 65 14.33 -12.01 10.72
C LYS A 65 13.02 -12.68 10.31
N ARG A 66 12.30 -13.32 11.23
CA ARG A 66 11.01 -13.96 10.89
C ARG A 66 10.02 -12.98 10.29
N TYR A 67 10.02 -11.73 10.74
CA TYR A 67 9.16 -10.68 10.19
C TYR A 67 9.57 -10.31 8.77
N LEU A 68 10.87 -10.18 8.49
CA LEU A 68 11.36 -9.90 7.14
C LEU A 68 11.06 -11.06 6.20
N ASP A 69 11.27 -12.30 6.63
CA ASP A 69 10.99 -13.47 5.81
C ASP A 69 9.49 -13.59 5.51
N SER A 70 8.62 -13.25 6.47
CA SER A 70 7.18 -13.16 6.25
C SER A 70 6.83 -12.07 5.25
N ALA A 71 7.40 -10.86 5.38
CA ALA A 71 7.19 -9.76 4.44
C ALA A 71 7.63 -10.13 3.01
N LYS A 72 8.74 -10.83 2.86
CA LYS A 72 9.22 -11.32 1.55
C LYS A 72 8.27 -12.35 0.93
N ARG A 73 7.71 -13.26 1.73
CA ARG A 73 6.69 -14.20 1.22
C ARG A 73 5.44 -13.45 0.74
N THR A 74 5.04 -12.41 1.49
CA THR A 74 3.94 -11.55 1.07
C THR A 74 4.24 -10.88 -0.26
N ALA A 75 5.44 -10.34 -0.45
CA ALA A 75 5.83 -9.72 -1.70
C ALA A 75 5.81 -10.71 -2.88
N GLY A 76 6.21 -11.96 -2.67
CA GLY A 76 6.09 -13.01 -3.69
C GLY A 76 4.63 -13.27 -4.10
N TYR A 77 3.71 -13.24 -3.14
CA TYR A 77 2.27 -13.30 -3.43
C TYR A 77 1.80 -12.06 -4.21
N LEU A 78 2.18 -10.85 -3.76
CA LEU A 78 1.83 -9.59 -4.45
C LEU A 78 2.32 -9.57 -5.89
N GLU A 79 3.56 -9.98 -6.12
CA GLU A 79 4.13 -10.06 -7.46
C GLU A 79 3.33 -10.99 -8.35
N LYS A 80 3.07 -12.21 -7.88
CA LYS A 80 2.43 -13.27 -8.67
C LYS A 80 0.94 -13.00 -8.91
N GLU A 81 0.22 -12.55 -7.91
CA GLU A 81 -1.24 -12.51 -7.96
C GLU A 81 -1.80 -11.11 -8.26
N LEU A 82 -1.09 -10.04 -7.92
CA LEU A 82 -1.54 -8.67 -8.14
C LEU A 82 -0.74 -7.96 -9.23
N ILE A 83 0.57 -7.76 -9.00
CA ILE A 83 1.39 -6.85 -9.81
C ILE A 83 1.57 -7.37 -11.25
N SER A 84 1.96 -8.64 -11.41
CA SER A 84 2.18 -9.23 -12.74
C SER A 84 0.91 -9.39 -13.57
N LYS A 85 -0.25 -9.41 -12.92
CA LYS A 85 -1.55 -9.53 -13.57
C LYS A 85 -2.23 -8.18 -13.77
N ALA A 86 -1.74 -7.13 -13.11
CA ALA A 86 -2.41 -5.83 -12.94
C ALA A 86 -3.85 -6.02 -12.39
N ASP A 87 -4.01 -6.95 -11.44
CA ASP A 87 -5.28 -7.32 -10.80
C ASP A 87 -5.21 -6.96 -9.31
N TYR A 88 -5.51 -5.70 -8.98
CA TYR A 88 -5.39 -5.16 -7.64
C TYR A 88 -6.75 -5.17 -6.94
N PHE A 89 -7.25 -6.36 -6.64
CA PHE A 89 -8.53 -6.54 -5.95
C PHE A 89 -8.48 -6.02 -4.51
N SER A 90 -9.62 -5.55 -4.04
CA SER A 90 -9.81 -4.82 -2.80
C SER A 90 -9.07 -5.39 -1.59
N SER A 91 -8.38 -4.51 -0.88
CA SER A 91 -7.82 -4.76 0.45
C SER A 91 -8.82 -4.42 1.58
N THR A 92 -9.94 -3.79 1.24
CA THR A 92 -10.96 -3.33 2.17
C THR A 92 -12.02 -4.40 2.47
N LEU A 93 -13.03 -4.05 3.27
CA LEU A 93 -14.12 -4.96 3.63
C LEU A 93 -15.24 -5.03 2.59
N ASP A 94 -15.20 -4.16 1.58
CA ASP A 94 -16.28 -4.01 0.61
C ASP A 94 -16.35 -5.16 -0.39
N ALA A 95 -16.02 -4.96 -1.63
CA ALA A 95 -16.09 -6.00 -2.64
C ALA A 95 -14.70 -6.45 -3.11
N ASN A 96 -14.62 -7.62 -3.72
CA ASN A 96 -13.45 -8.05 -4.46
C ASN A 96 -13.50 -7.44 -5.87
N CYS A 97 -13.17 -6.17 -5.97
CA CYS A 97 -13.06 -5.44 -7.23
C CYS A 97 -11.73 -4.71 -7.30
N GLU A 98 -11.38 -4.21 -8.46
CA GLU A 98 -10.22 -3.35 -8.64
C GLU A 98 -10.31 -2.12 -7.72
N ASP A 99 -9.21 -1.87 -7.00
CA ASP A 99 -9.18 -0.93 -5.90
C ASP A 99 -7.86 -0.14 -5.90
N LYS A 100 -7.99 1.19 -5.81
CA LYS A 100 -6.84 2.09 -5.71
C LYS A 100 -5.96 1.76 -4.50
N GLU A 101 -6.58 1.55 -3.34
CA GLU A 101 -5.84 1.29 -2.09
C GLU A 101 -5.01 0.01 -2.19
N ALA A 102 -5.54 -1.05 -2.82
CA ALA A 102 -4.77 -2.26 -3.03
C ALA A 102 -3.50 -2.01 -3.85
N SER A 103 -3.57 -1.18 -4.89
CA SER A 103 -2.40 -0.80 -5.69
C SER A 103 -1.43 0.09 -4.92
N LEU A 104 -1.93 1.04 -4.12
CA LEU A 104 -1.10 1.89 -3.24
C LEU A 104 -0.37 1.07 -2.19
N TYR A 105 -1.07 0.14 -1.53
CA TYR A 105 -0.46 -0.74 -0.54
C TYR A 105 0.55 -1.71 -1.16
N ALA A 106 0.31 -2.21 -2.37
CA ALA A 106 1.29 -3.04 -3.08
C ALA A 106 2.56 -2.25 -3.41
N ALA A 107 2.43 -1.03 -3.93
CA ALA A 107 3.57 -0.13 -4.17
C ALA A 107 4.32 0.20 -2.87
N THR A 108 3.60 0.54 -1.80
CA THR A 108 4.19 0.85 -0.50
C THR A 108 4.89 -0.36 0.11
N ALA A 109 4.30 -1.55 0.01
CA ALA A 109 4.87 -2.79 0.52
C ALA A 109 6.22 -3.12 -0.11
N THR A 110 6.29 -3.08 -1.43
CA THR A 110 7.53 -3.34 -2.19
C THR A 110 8.57 -2.23 -2.00
N TYR A 111 8.14 -0.98 -1.89
CA TYR A 111 8.99 0.15 -1.50
C TYR A 111 9.70 -0.09 -0.16
N TYR A 112 8.97 -0.44 0.91
CA TYR A 112 9.58 -0.69 2.20
C TYR A 112 10.54 -1.89 2.20
N LEU A 113 10.26 -2.91 1.39
CA LEU A 113 11.19 -4.02 1.20
C LEU A 113 12.46 -3.58 0.48
N SER A 114 12.36 -2.73 -0.55
CA SER A 114 13.54 -2.19 -1.22
C SER A 114 14.47 -1.44 -0.26
N LEU A 115 13.92 -0.71 0.72
CA LEU A 115 14.71 0.05 1.71
C LEU A 115 15.49 -0.83 2.70
N VAL A 116 15.16 -2.12 2.84
CA VAL A 116 15.82 -3.05 3.77
C VAL A 116 16.57 -4.17 3.08
N THR A 117 16.60 -4.18 1.76
CA THR A 117 17.33 -5.14 0.92
C THR A 117 18.45 -4.45 0.14
N LYS A 118 19.31 -5.21 -0.55
CA LYS A 118 20.46 -4.69 -1.29
C LYS A 118 20.67 -5.46 -2.59
N GLY A 119 21.41 -4.85 -3.52
CA GLY A 119 21.80 -5.50 -4.79
C GLY A 119 20.60 -5.87 -5.63
N GLU A 120 20.61 -7.07 -6.20
CA GLU A 120 19.55 -7.55 -7.09
C GLU A 120 18.18 -7.63 -6.39
N GLU A 121 18.16 -7.96 -5.11
CA GLU A 121 16.90 -8.01 -4.34
C GLU A 121 16.28 -6.61 -4.15
N HIS A 122 17.12 -5.60 -3.86
CA HIS A 122 16.66 -4.20 -3.84
C HIS A 122 16.07 -3.79 -5.18
N LYS A 123 16.81 -4.06 -6.28
CA LYS A 123 16.36 -3.74 -7.62
C LYS A 123 15.03 -4.42 -7.96
N HIS A 124 14.90 -5.69 -7.63
CA HIS A 124 13.66 -6.44 -7.85
C HIS A 124 12.45 -5.77 -7.18
N TYR A 125 12.56 -5.43 -5.88
CA TYR A 125 11.48 -4.74 -5.18
C TYR A 125 11.25 -3.32 -5.69
N ALA A 126 12.29 -2.62 -6.12
CA ALA A 126 12.15 -1.30 -6.75
C ALA A 126 11.37 -1.39 -8.07
N ASP A 127 11.67 -2.38 -8.91
CA ASP A 127 10.95 -2.61 -10.16
C ASP A 127 9.46 -2.95 -9.92
N LEU A 128 9.16 -3.77 -8.90
CA LEU A 128 7.78 -4.05 -8.49
C LEU A 128 7.06 -2.81 -7.97
N THR A 129 7.76 -1.98 -7.19
CA THR A 129 7.22 -0.69 -6.72
C THR A 129 6.84 0.19 -7.89
N LYS A 130 7.71 0.31 -8.88
CA LYS A 130 7.47 1.12 -10.09
C LYS A 130 6.25 0.61 -10.86
N GLN A 131 6.11 -0.69 -11.04
CA GLN A 131 4.97 -1.28 -11.74
C GLN A 131 3.65 -1.01 -11.01
N ALA A 132 3.61 -1.25 -9.70
CA ALA A 132 2.41 -0.99 -8.90
C ALA A 132 2.08 0.51 -8.84
N ALA A 133 3.09 1.38 -8.78
CA ALA A 133 2.89 2.83 -8.80
C ALA A 133 2.28 3.32 -10.11
N TYR A 134 2.70 2.79 -11.26
CA TYR A 134 2.07 3.16 -12.54
C TYR A 134 0.60 2.78 -12.59
N PHE A 135 0.22 1.63 -12.07
CA PHE A 135 -1.18 1.25 -11.98
C PHE A 135 -1.94 2.18 -11.02
N ALA A 136 -1.38 2.45 -9.83
CA ALA A 136 -1.98 3.35 -8.85
C ALA A 136 -2.23 4.75 -9.42
N LEU A 137 -1.31 5.27 -10.25
CA LEU A 137 -1.45 6.57 -10.89
C LEU A 137 -2.65 6.66 -11.84
N SER A 138 -3.13 5.54 -12.39
CA SER A 138 -4.31 5.51 -13.26
C SER A 138 -5.62 5.90 -12.56
N TRP A 139 -5.64 5.88 -11.23
CA TRP A 139 -6.80 6.25 -10.41
C TRP A 139 -6.89 7.74 -10.11
N TYR A 140 -5.87 8.54 -10.47
CA TYR A 140 -5.78 9.94 -10.10
C TYR A 140 -6.24 10.86 -11.24
N TYR A 141 -6.94 11.92 -10.87
CA TYR A 141 -7.29 12.97 -11.81
C TYR A 141 -6.06 13.84 -12.15
N LEU A 142 -5.79 13.95 -13.45
CA LEU A 142 -4.72 14.83 -13.96
C LEU A 142 -5.21 16.25 -14.26
N TRP A 143 -6.53 16.49 -14.14
CA TRP A 143 -7.18 17.75 -14.40
C TRP A 143 -8.27 18.03 -13.36
N ASP A 144 -8.72 19.28 -13.29
CA ASP A 144 -9.87 19.64 -12.49
C ASP A 144 -11.15 19.19 -13.22
N VAL A 145 -11.94 18.36 -12.58
CA VAL A 145 -13.24 17.92 -13.11
C VAL A 145 -14.18 19.13 -13.18
N PRO A 146 -14.77 19.44 -14.34
CA PRO A 146 -15.71 20.55 -14.45
C PRO A 146 -17.04 20.20 -13.77
N PHE A 147 -17.52 21.10 -12.92
CA PHE A 147 -18.84 21.01 -12.32
C PHE A 147 -19.82 21.93 -13.05
N ALA A 148 -21.08 21.51 -13.17
CA ALA A 148 -22.11 22.33 -13.78
C ALA A 148 -22.42 23.58 -12.88
N PRO A 149 -22.80 24.72 -13.47
CA PRO A 149 -23.22 25.89 -12.70
C PRO A 149 -24.40 25.57 -11.77
N GLY A 150 -24.36 26.07 -10.55
CA GLY A 150 -25.35 25.81 -9.50
C GLY A 150 -25.13 24.49 -8.74
N GLN A 151 -24.09 23.74 -9.07
CA GLN A 151 -23.65 22.61 -8.23
C GLN A 151 -22.75 23.11 -7.11
N MET A 152 -23.02 22.69 -5.88
CA MET A 152 -22.31 23.15 -4.67
C MET A 152 -20.79 23.06 -4.82
N LEU A 153 -20.25 21.96 -5.36
CA LEU A 153 -18.81 21.77 -5.52
C LEU A 153 -18.21 22.71 -6.57
N GLY A 154 -18.98 23.03 -7.63
CA GLY A 154 -18.59 24.01 -8.64
C GLY A 154 -18.60 25.43 -8.08
N ASP A 155 -19.66 25.76 -7.32
CA ASP A 155 -19.84 27.11 -6.76
C ASP A 155 -18.75 27.47 -5.72
N ILE A 156 -18.23 26.49 -4.97
CA ILE A 156 -17.08 26.68 -4.06
C ILE A 156 -15.73 26.58 -4.77
N GLY A 157 -15.70 26.32 -6.09
CA GLY A 157 -14.48 26.24 -6.88
C GLY A 157 -13.59 25.03 -6.55
N LEU A 158 -14.19 23.88 -6.17
CA LEU A 158 -13.45 22.67 -5.85
C LEU A 158 -12.48 22.28 -6.96
N LYS A 159 -11.24 22.02 -6.60
CA LYS A 159 -10.18 21.47 -7.47
C LYS A 159 -10.00 20.00 -7.20
N THR A 160 -9.96 19.20 -8.25
CA THR A 160 -9.87 17.73 -8.13
C THR A 160 -8.56 17.15 -8.64
N ARG A 161 -7.72 17.93 -9.29
CA ARG A 161 -6.43 17.49 -9.78
C ARG A 161 -5.57 16.96 -8.62
N GLY A 162 -5.03 15.74 -8.78
CA GLY A 162 -4.26 15.05 -7.74
C GLY A 162 -5.11 14.23 -6.76
N TRP A 163 -6.44 14.33 -6.84
CA TRP A 163 -7.34 13.46 -6.08
C TRP A 163 -7.54 12.14 -6.80
N GLY A 164 -7.85 11.08 -6.07
CA GLY A 164 -8.06 9.75 -6.65
C GLY A 164 -9.48 9.26 -6.53
N ASN A 165 -9.87 8.39 -7.44
CA ASN A 165 -11.06 7.56 -7.28
C ASN A 165 -10.75 6.35 -6.40
N VAL A 166 -11.70 5.81 -5.65
CA VAL A 166 -11.44 4.73 -4.68
C VAL A 166 -11.37 3.38 -5.35
N SER A 167 -12.41 3.01 -6.10
CA SER A 167 -12.52 1.70 -6.75
C SER A 167 -13.52 1.74 -7.90
N VAL A 168 -13.66 0.66 -8.63
CA VAL A 168 -14.66 0.54 -9.69
C VAL A 168 -16.08 0.54 -9.16
N GLU A 169 -16.32 0.13 -7.93
CA GLU A 169 -17.63 0.15 -7.28
C GLU A 169 -17.91 1.45 -6.53
N ASN A 170 -16.89 2.02 -5.89
CA ASN A 170 -17.00 3.21 -5.07
C ASN A 170 -16.44 4.42 -5.82
N ASN A 171 -17.28 5.09 -6.58
CA ASN A 171 -16.93 6.26 -7.39
C ASN A 171 -16.92 7.58 -6.60
N HIS A 172 -16.43 7.57 -5.38
CA HIS A 172 -16.20 8.80 -4.63
C HIS A 172 -14.74 9.25 -4.68
N ILE A 173 -14.55 10.54 -4.60
CA ILE A 173 -13.22 11.14 -4.59
C ILE A 173 -12.60 10.95 -3.21
N ASP A 174 -11.34 10.54 -3.18
CA ASP A 174 -10.62 10.20 -1.99
C ASP A 174 -9.27 10.92 -1.92
N VAL A 175 -8.91 11.32 -0.71
CA VAL A 175 -7.67 12.08 -0.41
C VAL A 175 -6.60 11.26 0.31
N PHE A 176 -6.77 9.96 0.53
CA PHE A 176 -5.80 9.09 1.19
C PHE A 176 -4.61 8.79 0.29
N VAL A 177 -3.69 9.74 0.18
CA VAL A 177 -2.60 9.69 -0.79
C VAL A 177 -1.25 10.13 -0.23
N PHE A 178 -1.19 10.59 1.01
CA PHE A 178 0.01 11.24 1.56
C PHE A 178 1.25 10.33 1.58
N GLU A 179 1.10 9.06 1.95
CA GLU A 179 2.21 8.09 1.94
C GLU A 179 2.72 7.81 0.53
N PHE A 180 1.84 7.90 -0.46
CA PHE A 180 2.18 7.65 -1.85
C PHE A 180 3.08 8.73 -2.44
N ALA A 181 2.99 9.97 -1.98
CA ALA A 181 3.87 11.04 -2.40
C ALA A 181 5.34 10.73 -2.09
N ASP A 182 5.63 10.11 -0.94
CA ASP A 182 6.98 9.71 -0.58
C ASP A 182 7.50 8.56 -1.46
N VAL A 183 6.65 7.60 -1.78
CA VAL A 183 6.99 6.53 -2.75
C VAL A 183 7.32 7.12 -4.12
N LEU A 184 6.52 8.07 -4.60
CA LEU A 184 6.76 8.73 -5.89
C LEU A 184 8.05 9.54 -5.90
N ARG A 185 8.34 10.32 -4.86
CA ARG A 185 9.62 11.05 -4.76
C ARG A 185 10.82 10.11 -4.73
N TRP A 186 10.69 9.00 -4.04
CA TRP A 186 11.72 7.97 -4.02
C TRP A 186 11.91 7.33 -5.40
N LEU A 187 10.83 6.95 -6.11
CA LEU A 187 10.89 6.42 -7.47
C LEU A 187 11.54 7.41 -8.46
N SER A 188 11.24 8.70 -8.32
CA SER A 188 11.87 9.75 -9.13
C SER A 188 13.39 9.72 -9.00
N ASN A 189 13.91 9.59 -7.79
CA ASN A 189 15.35 9.53 -7.53
C ASN A 189 15.95 8.19 -7.98
N GLU A 190 15.30 7.08 -7.69
CA GLU A 190 15.80 5.72 -7.98
C GLU A 190 15.95 5.48 -9.49
N TYR A 191 14.99 5.98 -10.29
CA TYR A 191 14.96 5.77 -11.74
C TYR A 191 15.34 7.02 -12.55
N ASN A 192 15.71 8.13 -11.91
CA ASN A 192 15.95 9.43 -12.56
C ASN A 192 14.78 9.83 -13.49
N GLU A 193 13.55 9.72 -12.99
CA GLU A 193 12.32 9.95 -13.74
C GLU A 193 11.47 11.04 -13.06
N SER A 194 11.61 12.29 -13.52
CA SER A 194 10.98 13.46 -12.88
C SER A 194 9.46 13.43 -12.82
N ARG A 195 8.79 12.71 -13.74
CA ARG A 195 7.33 12.58 -13.75
C ARG A 195 6.75 12.13 -12.40
N PHE A 196 7.48 11.28 -11.68
CA PHE A 196 7.03 10.84 -10.35
C PHE A 196 7.08 11.97 -9.31
N SER A 197 8.16 12.77 -9.28
CA SER A 197 8.23 13.92 -8.37
C SER A 197 7.24 15.01 -8.74
N ASP A 198 7.06 15.27 -10.03
CA ASP A 198 6.08 16.25 -10.52
C ASP A 198 4.66 15.88 -10.06
N PHE A 199 4.30 14.58 -10.14
CA PHE A 199 3.01 14.13 -9.68
C PHE A 199 2.90 14.08 -8.13
N ALA A 200 4.01 13.79 -7.44
CA ALA A 200 4.05 13.88 -5.98
C ALA A 200 3.71 15.29 -5.48
N GLU A 201 4.13 16.33 -6.19
CA GLU A 201 3.75 17.70 -5.87
C GLU A 201 2.25 17.95 -6.12
N VAL A 202 1.71 17.43 -7.22
CA VAL A 202 0.28 17.59 -7.54
C VAL A 202 -0.63 17.00 -6.46
N ILE A 203 -0.27 15.84 -5.89
CA ILE A 203 -1.08 15.21 -4.84
C ILE A 203 -0.82 15.75 -3.44
N SER A 204 0.20 16.59 -3.28
CA SER A 204 0.58 17.20 -1.98
C SER A 204 0.06 18.64 -1.81
N THR A 205 -0.49 19.22 -2.86
CA THR A 205 -1.05 20.59 -2.89
C THR A 205 -2.55 20.59 -2.79
#